data_40f4604daa4965920cdbe705b50b91d7
#
_entry.id   40f4604daa4965920cdbe705b50b91d7
#
_cell.length_a   1.000
_cell.length_b   1.000
_cell.length_c   1.000
_cell.angle_alpha   90.00
_cell.angle_beta   90.00
_cell.angle_gamma   90.00
#
_symmetry.space_group_name_H-M   'P 1'
#
loop_
_entity.id
_entity.type
_entity.pdbx_description
1 polymer ?
#
loop_
_entity_poly.entity_id
_entity_poly.type
_entity_poly.pdbx_seq_one_letter_code
_entity_poly.pdbx_strand_id
1 'polypeptide(L)'
;MLTTESSKANALRMAKLLVQNKLAACVSIKQIFSIYEWDNNIEETKEFEITIKSKPEFKDFLIEFLNKISTYDVPQIIYKKYYSEMKYYYWINKTI
;
A
#
# COMPACT_ATOMS: atom_id res chain seq x y z
N MET A 1 3.96 4.08 2.72
CA MET A 1 2.66 4.37 2.04
C MET A 1 1.67 3.30 2.42
N LEU A 2 0.43 3.68 2.66
CA LEU A 2 -0.64 2.78 3.05
C LEU A 2 -1.74 2.77 2.00
N THR A 3 -2.25 1.60 1.68
CA THR A 3 -3.45 1.43 0.88
C THR A 3 -4.26 0.25 1.41
N THR A 4 -5.43 0.00 0.86
CA THR A 4 -6.29 -1.11 1.26
C THR A 4 -6.83 -1.84 0.05
N GLU A 5 -7.19 -3.11 0.24
CA GLU A 5 -7.89 -3.91 -0.75
C GLU A 5 -8.96 -4.76 -0.07
N SER A 6 -10.00 -5.11 -0.84
CA SER A 6 -11.18 -5.79 -0.32
C SER A 6 -10.96 -7.28 -0.05
N SER A 7 -9.97 -7.90 -0.70
CA SER A 7 -9.70 -9.32 -0.54
C SER A 7 -8.22 -9.59 -0.33
N LYS A 8 -7.93 -10.69 0.34
CA LYS A 8 -6.55 -11.14 0.53
C LYS A 8 -5.87 -11.43 -0.79
N ALA A 9 -6.58 -12.03 -1.74
CA ALA A 9 -6.05 -12.35 -3.06
C ALA A 9 -5.60 -11.08 -3.80
N ASN A 10 -6.43 -10.04 -3.80
CA ASN A 10 -6.09 -8.76 -4.43
C ASN A 10 -4.92 -8.07 -3.73
N ALA A 11 -4.89 -8.13 -2.38
CA ALA A 11 -3.80 -7.54 -1.61
C ALA A 11 -2.47 -8.23 -1.92
N LEU A 12 -2.46 -9.56 -1.98
CA LEU A 12 -1.26 -10.33 -2.32
C LEU A 12 -0.79 -10.03 -3.75
N ARG A 13 -1.73 -9.96 -4.70
CA ARG A 13 -1.41 -9.63 -6.09
C ARG A 13 -0.76 -8.24 -6.19
N MET A 14 -1.35 -7.26 -5.53
CA MET A 14 -0.83 -5.89 -5.50
C MET A 14 0.58 -5.85 -4.89
N ALA A 15 0.77 -6.52 -3.75
CA ALA A 15 2.06 -6.58 -3.08
C ALA A 15 3.15 -7.18 -3.96
N LYS A 16 2.85 -8.28 -4.64
CA LYS A 16 3.80 -8.93 -5.55
C LYS A 16 4.17 -8.04 -6.73
N LEU A 17 3.18 -7.37 -7.32
CA LEU A 17 3.42 -6.44 -8.43
C LEU A 17 4.33 -5.29 -8.01
N LEU A 18 4.11 -4.73 -6.83
CA LEU A 18 4.94 -3.64 -6.31
C LEU A 18 6.40 -4.06 -6.15
N VAL A 19 6.63 -5.23 -5.57
CA VAL A 19 7.99 -5.75 -5.35
C VAL A 19 8.63 -6.15 -6.66
N GLN A 20 7.90 -6.85 -7.53
CA GLN A 20 8.40 -7.29 -8.83
C GLN A 20 8.81 -6.13 -9.74
N ASN A 21 8.08 -5.02 -9.66
CA ASN A 21 8.36 -3.82 -10.45
C ASN A 21 9.38 -2.88 -9.79
N LYS A 22 9.99 -3.31 -8.69
CA LYS A 22 10.99 -2.52 -7.97
C LYS A 22 10.46 -1.19 -7.45
N LEU A 23 9.16 -1.10 -7.21
CA LEU A 23 8.53 0.08 -6.63
C LEU A 23 8.48 0.03 -5.11
N ALA A 24 8.63 -1.14 -4.53
CA ALA A 24 8.69 -1.33 -3.08
C ALA A 24 9.75 -2.35 -2.70
N ALA A 25 10.44 -2.10 -1.62
CA ALA A 25 11.41 -3.05 -1.08
C ALA A 25 10.71 -4.14 -0.27
N CYS A 26 9.66 -3.78 0.44
CA CYS A 26 8.90 -4.69 1.28
C CYS A 26 7.46 -4.22 1.35
N VAL A 27 6.53 -5.17 1.31
CA VAL A 27 5.10 -4.90 1.47
C VAL A 27 4.55 -5.85 2.52
N SER A 28 3.90 -5.28 3.52
CA SER A 28 3.25 -6.03 4.60
C SER A 28 1.75 -5.92 4.47
N ILE A 29 1.03 -6.98 4.81
CA ILE A 29 -0.42 -7.05 4.70
C ILE A 29 -1.00 -7.50 6.03
N LYS A 30 -2.06 -6.83 6.49
CA LYS A 30 -2.83 -7.26 7.66
C LYS A 30 -4.31 -7.05 7.43
N GLN A 31 -5.11 -7.91 8.04
CA GLN A 31 -6.57 -7.76 8.02
C GLN A 31 -6.99 -6.69 9.01
N ILE A 32 -7.90 -5.82 8.58
CA ILE A 32 -8.48 -4.76 9.42
C ILE A 32 -9.99 -4.72 9.25
N PHE A 33 -10.68 -4.05 10.17
CA PHE A 33 -12.09 -3.68 10.03
C PHE A 33 -12.16 -2.18 9.87
N SER A 34 -12.88 -1.72 8.85
CA SER A 34 -13.02 -0.30 8.55
C SER A 34 -14.48 0.12 8.66
N ILE A 35 -14.70 1.26 9.28
CA ILE A 35 -16.03 1.85 9.44
C ILE A 35 -15.97 3.23 8.80
N TYR A 36 -16.87 3.48 7.84
CA TYR A 36 -16.87 4.73 7.09
C TYR A 36 -18.24 5.01 6.50
N GLU A 37 -18.44 6.23 6.05
CA GLU A 37 -19.66 6.63 5.36
C GLU A 37 -19.47 6.56 3.86
N TRP A 38 -20.39 5.91 3.18
CA TRP A 38 -20.42 5.81 1.73
C TRP A 38 -21.86 5.87 1.26
N ASP A 39 -22.16 6.77 0.30
CA ASP A 39 -23.53 6.98 -0.22
C ASP A 39 -24.56 7.17 0.91
N ASN A 40 -24.23 7.98 1.90
CA ASN A 40 -25.06 8.31 3.07
C ASN A 40 -25.35 7.11 4.00
N ASN A 41 -24.64 6.01 3.84
CA ASN A 41 -24.76 4.85 4.72
C ASN A 41 -23.46 4.63 5.49
N ILE A 42 -23.60 4.11 6.70
CA ILE A 42 -22.43 3.68 7.48
C ILE A 42 -22.11 2.24 7.09
N GLU A 43 -20.91 2.07 6.58
CA GLU A 43 -20.39 0.79 6.13
C GLU A 43 -19.42 0.22 7.17
N GLU A 44 -19.50 -1.08 7.40
CA GLU A 44 -18.53 -1.84 8.18
C GLU A 44 -17.98 -2.93 7.30
N THR A 45 -16.70 -2.85 6.97
CA THR A 45 -16.12 -3.81 6.03
C THR A 45 -14.82 -4.40 6.57
N LYS A 46 -14.61 -5.65 6.22
CA LYS A 46 -13.33 -6.31 6.40
C LYS A 46 -12.46 -5.95 5.20
N GLU A 47 -11.28 -5.43 5.48
CA GLU A 47 -10.33 -5.05 4.46
C GLU A 47 -8.95 -5.60 4.77
N PHE A 48 -8.05 -5.44 3.83
CA PHE A 48 -6.63 -5.77 3.99
C PHE A 48 -5.82 -4.50 3.81
N GLU A 49 -5.17 -4.08 4.88
CA GLU A 49 -4.27 -2.92 4.85
C GLU A 49 -2.92 -3.36 4.33
N ILE A 50 -2.39 -2.59 3.39
CA ILE A 50 -1.14 -2.86 2.71
C ILE A 50 -0.17 -1.74 3.06
N THR A 51 0.91 -2.09 3.76
CA THR A 51 1.96 -1.15 4.14
C THR A 51 3.12 -1.31 3.18
N ILE A 52 3.43 -0.25 2.45
CA ILE A 52 4.42 -0.23 1.38
C ILE A 52 5.65 0.53 1.86
N LYS A 53 6.78 -0.15 1.92
CA LYS A 53 8.06 0.46 2.30
C LYS A 53 8.88 0.69 1.05
N SER A 54 9.14 1.96 0.76
CA SER A 54 9.78 2.38 -0.48
C SER A 54 10.60 3.64 -0.24
N LYS A 55 11.16 4.18 -1.31
CA LYS A 55 11.93 5.42 -1.28
C LYS A 55 11.05 6.63 -1.55
N PRO A 56 11.37 7.81 -1.00
CA PRO A 56 10.60 9.03 -1.27
C PRO A 56 10.52 9.38 -2.76
N GLU A 57 11.55 9.09 -3.53
CA GLU A 57 11.59 9.37 -4.96
C GLU A 57 10.52 8.63 -5.75
N PHE A 58 10.01 7.51 -5.21
CA PHE A 58 9.01 6.69 -5.90
C PHE A 58 7.58 7.06 -5.56
N LYS A 59 7.37 8.10 -4.75
CA LYS A 59 6.03 8.46 -4.27
C LYS A 59 5.03 8.65 -5.41
N ASP A 60 5.38 9.44 -6.40
CA ASP A 60 4.45 9.76 -7.49
C ASP A 60 4.19 8.54 -8.39
N PHE A 61 5.20 7.73 -8.65
CA PHE A 61 5.03 6.46 -9.36
C PHE A 61 4.12 5.50 -8.61
N LEU A 62 4.28 5.43 -7.28
CA LEU A 62 3.43 4.59 -6.44
C LEU A 62 1.98 5.04 -6.47
N ILE A 63 1.74 6.33 -6.36
CA ILE A 63 0.36 6.87 -6.41
C ILE A 63 -0.29 6.53 -7.75
N GLU A 64 0.41 6.74 -8.84
CA GLU A 64 -0.09 6.42 -10.18
C GLU A 64 -0.36 4.92 -10.34
N PHE A 65 0.57 4.10 -9.89
CA PHE A 65 0.46 2.64 -9.99
C PHE A 65 -0.72 2.12 -9.16
N LEU A 66 -0.87 2.59 -7.91
CA LEU A 66 -1.96 2.18 -7.05
C LEU A 66 -3.33 2.59 -7.60
N ASN A 67 -3.42 3.76 -8.19
CA ASN A 67 -4.67 4.19 -8.84
C ASN A 67 -5.04 3.29 -10.02
N LYS A 68 -4.05 2.75 -10.72
CA LYS A 68 -4.30 1.84 -11.85
C LYS A 68 -4.74 0.45 -11.42
N ILE A 69 -4.16 -0.08 -10.34
CA ILE A 69 -4.38 -1.48 -9.97
C ILE A 69 -5.38 -1.69 -8.85
N SER A 70 -5.81 -0.62 -8.17
CA SER A 70 -6.81 -0.72 -7.10
C SER A 70 -8.16 -1.17 -7.65
N THR A 71 -8.88 -1.99 -6.87
CA THR A 71 -10.25 -2.38 -7.20
C THR A 71 -11.28 -1.39 -6.69
N TYR A 72 -10.88 -0.40 -5.90
CA TYR A 72 -11.78 0.62 -5.38
C TYR A 72 -11.89 1.82 -6.32
N ASP A 73 -13.08 2.43 -6.37
CA ASP A 73 -13.31 3.68 -7.10
C ASP A 73 -12.48 4.83 -6.52
N VAL A 74 -12.43 4.90 -5.18
CA VAL A 74 -11.64 5.88 -4.46
C VAL A 74 -10.67 5.13 -3.54
N PRO A 75 -9.49 4.77 -4.04
CA PRO A 75 -8.53 4.03 -3.23
C PRO A 75 -7.96 4.89 -2.11
N GLN A 76 -7.75 4.29 -0.94
CA GLN A 76 -6.98 4.92 0.10
C GLN A 76 -5.52 4.95 -0.33
N ILE A 77 -4.95 6.13 -0.41
CA ILE A 77 -3.51 6.29 -0.68
C ILE A 77 -3.01 7.34 0.30
N ILE A 78 -2.38 6.87 1.37
CA ILE A 78 -1.83 7.73 2.42
C ILE A 78 -0.33 7.51 2.45
N TYR A 79 0.43 8.57 2.58
CA TYR A 79 1.87 8.43 2.66
C TYR A 79 2.45 9.30 3.77
N LYS A 80 3.55 8.82 4.30
CA LYS A 80 4.27 9.46 5.38
C LYS A 80 5.75 9.08 5.28
N LYS A 81 6.61 10.00 5.64
CA LYS A 81 8.04 9.71 5.72
C LYS A 81 8.34 9.11 7.09
N TYR A 82 9.08 8.01 7.10
CA TYR A 82 9.61 7.38 8.30
C TYR A 82 11.13 7.46 8.28
N TYR A 83 11.70 7.56 9.45
CA TYR A 83 13.13 7.42 9.62
C TYR A 83 13.44 5.99 10.02
N SER A 84 14.54 5.48 9.52
CA SER A 84 14.92 4.08 9.72
C SER A 84 16.32 3.98 10.30
N GLU A 85 16.56 2.90 11.01
CA GLU A 85 17.91 2.49 11.38
C GLU A 85 18.72 2.20 10.11
N MET A 86 20.04 2.39 10.17
CA MET A 86 20.91 2.41 8.99
C MET A 86 20.92 1.13 8.19
N LYS A 87 20.92 -0.03 8.85
CA LYS A 87 20.96 -1.33 8.15
C LYS A 87 19.74 -1.52 7.23
N TYR A 88 18.57 -1.20 7.77
CA TYR A 88 17.32 -1.31 7.01
C TYR A 88 17.26 -0.28 5.89
N TYR A 89 17.68 0.93 6.17
CA TYR A 89 17.77 2.00 5.19
C TYR A 89 18.64 1.59 4.00
N TYR A 90 19.83 1.06 4.25
CA TYR A 90 20.72 0.58 3.19
C TYR A 90 20.11 -0.59 2.43
N TRP A 91 19.44 -1.49 3.12
CA TRP A 91 18.77 -2.62 2.46
C TRP A 91 17.70 -2.15 1.49
N ILE A 92 16.85 -1.19 1.89
CA ILE A 92 15.84 -0.62 1.00
C ILE A 92 16.50 0.00 -0.24
N ASN A 93 17.50 0.84 -0.05
CA ASN A 93 18.17 1.53 -1.15
C ASN A 93 18.94 0.61 -2.07
N LYS A 94 19.43 -0.50 -1.55
CA LYS A 94 20.12 -1.52 -2.35
C LYS A 94 19.12 -2.38 -3.13
N THR A 95 17.92 -2.61 -2.57
CA THR A 95 16.92 -3.49 -3.16
C THR A 95 16.16 -2.80 -4.30
N ILE A 96 15.88 -1.56 -4.14
CA ILE A 96 15.17 -0.75 -5.14
C ILE A 96 15.92 0.55 -5.41
#